data_8f423acfc463b0c217bf9edb6ee09ef8
#
_entry.id   8f423acfc463b0c217bf9edb6ee09ef8
#
_cell.length_a   1.000
_cell.length_b   1.000
_cell.length_c   1.000
_cell.angle_alpha   90.00
_cell.angle_beta   90.00
_cell.angle_gamma   90.00
#
_symmetry.space_group_name_H-M   'P 1'
#
loop_
_entity.id
_entity.type
_entity.pdbx_description
1 polymer ?
#
loop_
_entity_poly.entity_id
_entity_poly.type
_entity_poly.pdbx_seq_one_letter_code
_entity_poly.pdbx_strand_id
1 'polypeptide(L)'
;MEKPLVMRTYVPSLGVNPDTVLAQHSQGFQSPKYSPSSGRETVKFYDPIDGVPAAISVNLGKTLSYVWDTTECRLLYGWTDGFFDMKNYWGERTSGRRRGFGYVPRLYGFVFYKAQGFHPLKINGKSMAQLGAPNYKGYSLGLDRLPVFDFQTGPHRVSVQIQPGPSTQTLRLNFTTPQKDKLEFDSPNTQVEILKSSPGLLHLVIRPNAGDRFSSDEKKVVIKKATREIGEKLYTTLGCIACHSLDGGKNHGPTLKGCYGKKREFLSAQSLVVDDHYLRESIEKPMAKTVQGYIAGMMPPYKLETAEYDSLILFIKSLR
;
A
#
# COMPACT_ATOMS: atom_id res chain seq x y z
N MET A 1 0.26 -10.11 -19.66
CA MET A 1 0.71 -9.38 -18.47
C MET A 1 -0.17 -8.14 -18.32
N GLU A 2 -0.76 -7.93 -17.15
CA GLU A 2 -1.46 -6.67 -16.87
C GLU A 2 -0.45 -5.52 -16.97
N LYS A 3 -0.88 -4.39 -17.54
CA LYS A 3 0.00 -3.22 -17.68
C LYS A 3 0.34 -2.69 -16.28
N PRO A 4 1.59 -2.36 -15.97
CA PRO A 4 1.94 -1.75 -14.71
C PRO A 4 1.23 -0.41 -14.53
N LEU A 5 0.75 -0.15 -13.32
CA LEU A 5 0.21 1.15 -12.95
C LEU A 5 1.35 1.99 -12.36
N VAL A 6 1.63 3.14 -12.97
CA VAL A 6 2.61 4.12 -12.49
C VAL A 6 1.86 5.37 -12.05
N MET A 7 2.06 5.79 -10.80
CA MET A 7 1.33 6.89 -10.21
C MET A 7 2.25 7.79 -9.39
N ARG A 8 2.23 9.09 -9.68
CA ARG A 8 2.90 10.09 -8.85
C ARG A 8 1.94 10.61 -7.78
N THR A 9 2.28 10.45 -6.52
CA THR A 9 1.42 10.83 -5.40
C THR A 9 2.20 11.02 -4.10
N TYR A 10 1.51 11.54 -3.08
CA TYR A 10 1.98 11.41 -1.71
C TYR A 10 1.88 9.96 -1.27
N VAL A 11 2.85 9.52 -0.50
CA VAL A 11 2.86 8.18 0.07
C VAL A 11 3.19 8.24 1.56
N PRO A 12 2.73 7.31 2.39
CA PRO A 12 3.15 7.26 3.79
C PRO A 12 4.65 7.02 3.90
N SER A 13 5.32 7.67 4.85
CA SER A 13 6.76 7.54 5.05
C SER A 13 7.15 6.19 5.66
N LEU A 14 6.23 5.55 6.36
CA LEU A 14 6.41 4.30 7.12
C LEU A 14 7.58 4.37 8.13
N GLY A 15 7.90 5.56 8.64
CA GLY A 15 9.00 5.78 9.56
C GLY A 15 10.40 5.69 8.94
N VAL A 16 10.52 5.76 7.61
CA VAL A 16 11.81 5.86 6.94
C VAL A 16 12.35 7.27 7.12
N ASN A 17 13.19 7.45 8.13
CA ASN A 17 13.82 8.72 8.49
C ASN A 17 12.85 9.93 8.35
N PRO A 18 11.73 9.94 9.09
CA PRO A 18 10.67 10.93 8.92
C PRO A 18 11.20 12.37 9.11
N ASP A 19 12.16 12.57 10.00
CA ASP A 19 12.71 13.89 10.26
C ASP A 19 13.48 14.46 9.06
N THR A 20 14.23 13.64 8.36
CA THR A 20 14.96 14.08 7.15
C THR A 20 14.01 14.31 5.98
N VAL A 21 13.05 13.43 5.77
CA VAL A 21 12.03 13.56 4.71
C VAL A 21 11.13 14.77 4.99
N LEU A 22 10.68 14.96 6.22
CA LEU A 22 9.86 16.10 6.63
C LEU A 22 10.69 17.40 6.65
N ALA A 23 11.95 17.38 7.09
CA ALA A 23 12.80 18.58 7.13
C ALA A 23 13.09 19.12 5.72
N GLN A 24 13.32 18.27 4.74
CA GLN A 24 13.53 18.69 3.35
C GLN A 24 12.26 19.30 2.72
N HIS A 25 11.08 18.88 3.18
CA HIS A 25 9.80 19.32 2.63
C HIS A 25 9.00 20.24 3.54
N SER A 26 9.43 20.43 4.81
CA SER A 26 8.69 21.21 5.81
C SER A 26 8.50 22.69 5.46
N GLN A 27 9.35 23.26 4.64
CA GLN A 27 9.20 24.65 4.20
C GLN A 27 8.07 24.86 3.20
N GLY A 28 7.57 23.82 2.54
CA GLY A 28 6.47 23.87 1.57
C GLY A 28 5.13 23.33 2.08
N PHE A 29 5.12 22.57 3.19
CA PHE A 29 3.96 21.85 3.70
C PHE A 29 3.53 22.28 5.09
N GLN A 30 3.36 23.57 5.27
CA GLN A 30 2.36 23.98 6.23
C GLN A 30 1.02 23.55 5.65
N SER A 31 0.37 22.59 6.32
CA SER A 31 -1.04 22.31 6.11
C SER A 31 -1.74 23.65 5.94
N PRO A 32 -2.37 23.96 4.80
CA PRO A 32 -3.05 25.24 4.69
C PRO A 32 -4.01 25.32 5.87
N LYS A 33 -3.78 26.24 6.78
CA LYS A 33 -4.76 26.61 7.77
C LYS A 33 -5.93 27.17 6.99
N TYR A 34 -6.83 26.29 6.57
CA TYR A 34 -8.05 26.70 5.96
C TYR A 34 -8.90 27.31 7.07
N SER A 35 -8.83 28.61 7.16
CA SER A 35 -9.80 29.39 7.92
C SER A 35 -11.01 29.54 7.02
N PRO A 36 -12.12 28.88 7.31
CA PRO A 36 -13.36 29.20 6.61
C PRO A 36 -13.75 30.61 7.00
N SER A 37 -13.94 31.49 6.05
CA SER A 37 -14.47 32.84 6.20
C SER A 37 -15.89 32.90 6.81
N SER A 38 -16.38 31.82 7.39
CA SER A 38 -17.76 31.67 7.88
C SER A 38 -17.88 31.18 9.32
N GLY A 39 -16.87 31.38 10.18
CA GLY A 39 -17.00 31.14 11.63
C GLY A 39 -17.31 29.71 12.08
N ARG A 40 -17.13 28.71 11.23
CA ARG A 40 -17.23 27.28 11.60
C ARG A 40 -15.89 26.76 12.00
N GLU A 41 -15.89 25.94 13.09
CA GLU A 41 -14.73 25.33 13.71
C GLU A 41 -13.65 24.92 12.72
N THR A 42 -12.43 25.31 13.02
CA THR A 42 -11.20 24.83 12.37
C THR A 42 -11.16 23.33 12.47
N VAL A 43 -11.56 22.63 11.44
CA VAL A 43 -11.27 21.21 11.30
C VAL A 43 -9.75 21.12 11.20
N LYS A 44 -9.09 20.68 12.28
CA LYS A 44 -7.70 20.29 12.23
C LYS A 44 -7.57 19.16 11.22
N PHE A 45 -7.19 19.52 9.99
CA PHE A 45 -6.77 18.53 9.03
C PHE A 45 -5.39 18.06 9.46
N TYR A 46 -5.40 16.91 10.14
CA TYR A 46 -4.26 16.02 10.40
C TYR A 46 -3.05 16.64 11.11
N ASP A 47 -2.60 15.92 12.11
CA ASP A 47 -1.24 15.97 12.65
C ASP A 47 -0.20 15.92 11.53
N PRO A 48 1.04 16.34 11.77
CA PRO A 48 2.05 16.51 10.74
C PRO A 48 2.01 15.34 9.77
N ILE A 49 1.92 15.67 8.47
CA ILE A 49 1.75 14.68 7.41
C ILE A 49 3.01 13.82 7.39
N ASP A 50 2.88 12.61 7.94
CA ASP A 50 3.92 11.60 7.85
C ASP A 50 3.94 11.01 6.43
N GLY A 51 4.35 11.82 5.46
CA GLY A 51 4.28 11.48 4.05
C GLY A 51 5.46 11.98 3.23
N VAL A 52 5.80 11.21 2.21
CA VAL A 52 6.79 11.56 1.19
C VAL A 52 6.05 12.15 -0.01
N PRO A 53 6.24 13.43 -0.33
CA PRO A 53 5.60 14.05 -1.47
C PRO A 53 6.26 13.64 -2.78
N ALA A 54 5.50 13.71 -3.87
CA ALA A 54 5.98 13.50 -5.23
C ALA A 54 6.66 12.14 -5.48
N ALA A 55 6.46 11.16 -4.61
CA ALA A 55 6.94 9.81 -4.80
C ALA A 55 6.23 9.14 -5.99
N ILE A 56 6.89 8.17 -6.59
CA ILE A 56 6.32 7.40 -7.70
C ILE A 56 6.02 5.99 -7.21
N SER A 57 4.74 5.68 -7.18
CA SER A 57 4.23 4.35 -6.82
C SER A 57 4.02 3.53 -8.08
N VAL A 58 4.51 2.30 -8.06
CA VAL A 58 4.40 1.38 -9.18
C VAL A 58 3.78 0.08 -8.69
N ASN A 59 2.67 -0.29 -9.32
CA ASN A 59 2.08 -1.62 -9.16
C ASN A 59 2.52 -2.49 -10.33
N LEU A 60 3.21 -3.58 -10.04
CA LEU A 60 3.78 -4.52 -11.03
C LEU A 60 2.81 -5.64 -11.43
N GLY A 61 1.57 -5.59 -10.97
CA GLY A 61 0.55 -6.62 -11.14
C GLY A 61 -0.06 -7.04 -9.81
N LYS A 62 -0.79 -8.15 -9.79
CA LYS A 62 -1.74 -8.53 -8.74
C LYS A 62 -1.22 -8.50 -7.29
N THR A 63 0.08 -8.67 -7.08
CA THR A 63 0.61 -8.91 -5.74
C THR A 63 1.86 -8.12 -5.39
N LEU A 64 2.44 -7.35 -6.28
CA LEU A 64 3.74 -6.70 -6.04
C LEU A 64 3.70 -5.23 -6.40
N SER A 65 4.15 -4.40 -5.48
CA SER A 65 4.20 -2.95 -5.64
C SER A 65 5.46 -2.37 -4.99
N TYR A 66 5.86 -1.20 -5.44
CA TYR A 66 6.96 -0.47 -4.83
C TYR A 66 6.76 1.04 -4.93
N VAL A 67 7.50 1.78 -4.11
CA VAL A 67 7.61 3.24 -4.18
C VAL A 67 9.03 3.64 -4.46
N TRP A 68 9.19 4.52 -5.43
CA TRP A 68 10.41 5.26 -5.71
C TRP A 68 10.35 6.64 -5.05
N ASP A 69 11.30 6.93 -4.19
CA ASP A 69 11.49 8.25 -3.60
C ASP A 69 12.26 9.13 -4.57
N THR A 70 11.61 10.17 -5.09
CA THR A 70 12.25 11.07 -6.06
C THR A 70 13.18 12.09 -5.42
N THR A 71 13.12 12.26 -4.11
CA THR A 71 14.01 13.17 -3.37
C THR A 71 15.34 12.51 -3.11
N GLU A 72 15.33 11.33 -2.52
CA GLU A 72 16.53 10.57 -2.22
C GLU A 72 16.96 9.66 -3.38
N CYS A 73 16.19 9.62 -4.48
CA CYS A 73 16.48 8.81 -5.67
C CYS A 73 16.75 7.34 -5.34
N ARG A 74 15.85 6.72 -4.56
CA ARG A 74 16.00 5.35 -4.09
C ARG A 74 14.66 4.61 -4.00
N LEU A 75 14.72 3.30 -3.97
CA LEU A 75 13.59 2.48 -3.56
C LEU A 75 13.24 2.80 -2.10
N LEU A 76 12.04 3.33 -1.86
CA LEU A 76 11.59 3.67 -0.51
C LEU A 76 11.08 2.44 0.23
N TYR A 77 10.15 1.71 -0.36
CA TYR A 77 9.69 0.40 0.12
C TYR A 77 9.06 -0.43 -0.99
N GLY A 78 9.01 -1.73 -0.75
CA GLY A 78 8.29 -2.70 -1.57
C GLY A 78 7.29 -3.48 -0.73
N TRP A 79 6.11 -3.80 -1.30
CA TRP A 79 5.06 -4.53 -0.59
C TRP A 79 4.26 -5.43 -1.52
N THR A 80 3.50 -6.36 -0.90
CA THR A 80 2.63 -7.31 -1.60
C THR A 80 1.19 -7.20 -1.12
N ASP A 81 0.28 -7.83 -1.86
CA ASP A 81 -1.12 -8.09 -1.50
C ASP A 81 -1.96 -6.83 -1.25
N GLY A 82 -1.66 -5.79 -1.99
CA GLY A 82 -2.45 -4.56 -1.95
C GLY A 82 -1.81 -3.39 -2.68
N PHE A 83 -2.48 -2.26 -2.60
CA PHE A 83 -2.03 -0.99 -3.13
C PHE A 83 -2.53 0.17 -2.23
N PHE A 84 -2.47 1.40 -2.71
CA PHE A 84 -2.97 2.55 -1.97
C PHE A 84 -4.48 2.70 -2.08
N ASP A 85 -5.12 3.06 -0.96
CA ASP A 85 -6.49 3.56 -0.98
C ASP A 85 -6.53 4.99 -1.47
N MET A 86 -6.83 5.13 -2.76
CA MET A 86 -6.96 6.43 -3.41
C MET A 86 -8.38 6.99 -3.34
N LYS A 87 -9.32 6.31 -2.69
CA LYS A 87 -10.74 6.70 -2.64
C LYS A 87 -10.92 8.14 -2.14
N ASN A 88 -10.23 8.51 -1.09
CA ASN A 88 -10.29 9.87 -0.55
C ASN A 88 -9.50 10.88 -1.38
N TYR A 89 -8.58 10.44 -2.21
CA TYR A 89 -7.77 11.27 -3.09
C TYR A 89 -8.51 11.58 -4.41
N TRP A 90 -9.15 10.56 -5.00
CA TRP A 90 -9.90 10.64 -6.26
C TRP A 90 -11.41 10.68 -6.08
N GLY A 91 -11.91 10.56 -4.84
CA GLY A 91 -13.34 10.49 -4.57
C GLY A 91 -14.11 11.70 -5.07
N GLU A 92 -15.33 11.46 -5.52
CA GLU A 92 -16.24 12.48 -6.01
C GLU A 92 -16.40 13.64 -5.03
N ARG A 93 -16.59 14.83 -5.59
CA ARG A 93 -16.87 16.07 -4.87
C ARG A 93 -18.23 15.98 -4.15
N THR A 94 -18.34 15.20 -3.13
CA THR A 94 -19.47 15.30 -2.22
C THR A 94 -19.25 16.54 -1.36
N SER A 95 -20.10 17.55 -1.51
CA SER A 95 -20.18 18.75 -0.68
C SER A 95 -19.17 19.89 -0.92
N GLY A 96 -18.76 20.17 -2.15
CA GLY A 96 -18.05 21.43 -2.48
C GLY A 96 -16.66 21.62 -1.85
N ARG A 97 -16.14 20.67 -1.07
CA ARG A 97 -14.83 20.72 -0.45
C ARG A 97 -13.80 20.11 -1.38
N ARG A 98 -12.92 20.94 -1.93
CA ARG A 98 -11.68 20.46 -2.56
C ARG A 98 -10.89 19.72 -1.50
N ARG A 99 -10.79 18.41 -1.63
CA ARG A 99 -9.86 17.60 -0.84
C ARG A 99 -8.46 17.97 -1.33
N GLY A 100 -7.70 18.63 -0.47
CA GLY A 100 -6.48 19.32 -0.85
C GLY A 100 -5.27 18.38 -0.93
N PHE A 101 -4.18 18.96 -1.37
CA PHE A 101 -2.84 18.34 -1.52
C PHE A 101 -2.20 17.82 -0.23
N GLY A 102 -2.90 17.68 0.86
CA GLY A 102 -2.40 17.21 2.16
C GLY A 102 -2.85 15.80 2.53
N TYR A 103 -3.37 15.02 1.59
CA TYR A 103 -3.85 13.68 1.87
C TYR A 103 -2.78 12.64 1.57
N VAL A 104 -2.40 11.87 2.59
CA VAL A 104 -1.53 10.69 2.43
C VAL A 104 -2.43 9.46 2.36
N PRO A 105 -2.45 8.72 1.25
CA PRO A 105 -3.27 7.53 1.12
C PRO A 105 -2.82 6.43 2.09
N ARG A 106 -3.74 5.61 2.55
CA ARG A 106 -3.39 4.40 3.30
C ARG A 106 -2.78 3.36 2.37
N LEU A 107 -1.69 2.76 2.81
CA LEU A 107 -1.12 1.58 2.18
C LEU A 107 -1.87 0.34 2.67
N TYR A 108 -2.30 -0.49 1.74
CA TYR A 108 -2.80 -1.83 2.01
C TYR A 108 -1.82 -2.86 1.50
N GLY A 109 -1.60 -3.90 2.28
CA GLY A 109 -0.67 -4.98 1.96
C GLY A 109 0.47 -5.11 2.97
N PHE A 110 1.44 -5.95 2.66
CA PHE A 110 2.54 -6.30 3.55
C PHE A 110 3.87 -5.76 3.00
N VAL A 111 4.48 -4.84 3.73
CA VAL A 111 5.77 -4.26 3.38
C VAL A 111 6.87 -5.27 3.71
N PHE A 112 7.63 -5.70 2.71
CA PHE A 112 8.73 -6.64 2.87
C PHE A 112 10.12 -5.99 2.74
N TYR A 113 10.18 -4.81 2.17
CA TYR A 113 11.38 -3.99 2.10
C TYR A 113 11.04 -2.56 2.51
N LYS A 114 11.92 -1.96 3.28
CA LYS A 114 11.86 -0.55 3.67
C LYS A 114 13.27 0.02 3.70
N ALA A 115 13.47 1.18 3.04
CA ALA A 115 14.74 1.87 3.03
C ALA A 115 15.20 2.22 4.46
N GLN A 116 16.51 2.31 4.64
CA GLN A 116 17.14 2.77 5.86
C GLN A 116 17.26 4.30 5.85
N GLY A 117 17.77 4.88 6.95
CA GLY A 117 18.05 6.31 7.05
C GLY A 117 19.14 6.81 6.10
N PHE A 118 19.88 5.92 5.44
CA PHE A 118 20.92 6.27 4.47
C PHE A 118 20.61 5.70 3.09
N HIS A 119 21.23 6.26 2.07
CA HIS A 119 21.08 5.78 0.69
C HIS A 119 21.93 4.50 0.49
N PRO A 120 21.32 3.39 0.02
CA PRO A 120 22.00 2.11 -0.04
C PRO A 120 23.07 1.99 -1.14
N LEU A 121 22.98 2.80 -2.21
CA LEU A 121 23.93 2.76 -3.32
C LEU A 121 25.21 3.52 -2.96
N LYS A 122 26.37 2.90 -3.21
CA LYS A 122 27.69 3.52 -3.19
C LYS A 122 28.26 3.54 -4.61
N ILE A 123 28.98 4.58 -4.95
CA ILE A 123 29.63 4.76 -6.26
C ILE A 123 31.11 4.97 -6.02
N ASN A 124 31.95 4.07 -6.57
CA ASN A 124 33.40 4.08 -6.40
C ASN A 124 33.80 4.11 -4.90
N GLY A 125 33.07 3.36 -4.08
CA GLY A 125 33.25 3.27 -2.63
C GLY A 125 32.74 4.46 -1.82
N LYS A 126 32.21 5.52 -2.47
CA LYS A 126 31.66 6.71 -1.81
C LYS A 126 30.16 6.60 -1.61
N SER A 127 29.67 6.98 -0.43
CA SER A 127 28.25 7.10 -0.15
C SER A 127 27.62 8.33 -0.82
N MET A 128 26.29 8.37 -0.94
CA MET A 128 25.58 9.56 -1.46
C MET A 128 25.87 10.82 -0.62
N ALA A 129 26.01 10.68 0.69
CA ALA A 129 26.37 11.79 1.55
C ALA A 129 27.75 12.41 1.20
N GLN A 130 28.66 11.61 0.69
CA GLN A 130 30.00 12.06 0.24
C GLN A 130 30.01 12.61 -1.19
N LEU A 131 29.09 12.16 -2.02
CA LEU A 131 28.95 12.58 -3.43
C LEU A 131 28.07 13.82 -3.60
N GLY A 132 27.25 14.14 -2.60
CA GLY A 132 26.23 15.18 -2.63
C GLY A 132 24.83 14.62 -2.89
N ALA A 133 23.83 15.41 -2.53
CA ALA A 133 22.42 15.02 -2.66
C ALA A 133 22.09 14.60 -4.10
N PRO A 134 21.40 13.49 -4.29
CA PRO A 134 20.99 13.05 -5.61
C PRO A 134 19.96 14.02 -6.22
N ASN A 135 20.04 14.23 -7.50
CA ASN A 135 19.14 15.10 -8.25
C ASN A 135 18.35 14.26 -9.24
N TYR A 136 17.07 14.07 -8.98
CA TYR A 136 16.15 13.33 -9.83
C TYR A 136 15.99 14.01 -11.19
N LYS A 137 16.16 13.26 -12.28
CA LYS A 137 16.07 13.76 -13.66
C LYS A 137 14.80 13.37 -14.39
N GLY A 138 14.02 12.46 -13.82
CA GLY A 138 12.82 11.94 -14.43
C GLY A 138 12.85 10.44 -14.59
N TYR A 139 11.89 9.91 -15.34
CA TYR A 139 11.90 8.52 -15.76
C TYR A 139 11.43 8.38 -17.21
N SER A 140 11.89 7.33 -17.86
CA SER A 140 11.37 6.83 -19.12
C SER A 140 10.71 5.46 -18.91
N LEU A 141 9.91 5.01 -19.88
CA LEU A 141 9.36 3.65 -19.86
C LEU A 141 10.22 2.73 -20.70
N GLY A 142 10.69 1.64 -20.13
CA GLY A 142 11.35 0.56 -20.85
C GLY A 142 10.40 -0.18 -21.81
N LEU A 143 10.95 -1.12 -22.56
CA LEU A 143 10.17 -1.96 -23.49
C LEU A 143 9.12 -2.81 -22.75
N ASP A 144 9.38 -3.18 -21.52
CA ASP A 144 8.48 -3.86 -20.58
C ASP A 144 7.45 -2.91 -19.95
N ARG A 145 7.47 -1.61 -20.32
CA ARG A 145 6.64 -0.54 -19.78
C ARG A 145 6.88 -0.24 -18.29
N LEU A 146 7.96 -0.73 -17.72
CA LEU A 146 8.38 -0.38 -16.38
C LEU A 146 9.22 0.91 -16.40
N PRO A 147 9.11 1.74 -15.33
CA PRO A 147 9.92 2.93 -15.22
C PRO A 147 11.42 2.61 -15.13
N VAL A 148 12.20 3.37 -15.85
CA VAL A 148 13.65 3.51 -15.67
C VAL A 148 13.86 4.90 -15.09
N PHE A 149 14.25 4.97 -13.82
CA PHE A 149 14.44 6.22 -13.10
C PHE A 149 15.87 6.75 -13.32
N ASP A 150 15.99 8.02 -13.66
CA ASP A 150 17.26 8.67 -13.90
C ASP A 150 17.56 9.70 -12.82
N PHE A 151 18.79 9.69 -12.29
CA PHE A 151 19.26 10.70 -11.37
C PHE A 151 20.76 10.99 -11.53
N GLN A 152 21.21 12.08 -10.96
CA GLN A 152 22.60 12.49 -10.95
C GLN A 152 23.06 12.82 -9.54
N THR A 153 24.26 12.36 -9.17
CA THR A 153 24.94 12.74 -7.92
C THR A 153 26.38 13.09 -8.23
N GLY A 154 26.77 14.32 -7.94
CA GLY A 154 28.06 14.87 -8.42
C GLY A 154 28.21 14.70 -9.95
N PRO A 155 29.32 14.13 -10.44
CA PRO A 155 29.50 13.85 -11.87
C PRO A 155 28.80 12.59 -12.38
N HIS A 156 28.27 11.73 -11.50
CA HIS A 156 27.77 10.42 -11.84
C HIS A 156 26.31 10.49 -12.25
N ARG A 157 25.98 9.91 -13.42
CA ARG A 157 24.61 9.67 -13.86
C ARG A 157 24.25 8.20 -13.60
N VAL A 158 23.10 7.98 -13.02
CA VAL A 158 22.63 6.64 -12.69
C VAL A 158 21.21 6.45 -13.22
N SER A 159 21.00 5.34 -13.91
CA SER A 159 19.68 4.87 -14.28
C SER A 159 19.35 3.61 -13.48
N VAL A 160 18.12 3.50 -12.99
CA VAL A 160 17.69 2.33 -12.25
C VAL A 160 16.34 1.86 -12.75
N GLN A 161 16.22 0.56 -13.03
CA GLN A 161 14.97 -0.10 -13.32
C GLN A 161 14.67 -1.11 -12.22
N ILE A 162 13.41 -1.11 -11.77
CA ILE A 162 12.93 -2.04 -10.75
C ILE A 162 11.89 -2.96 -11.38
N GLN A 163 12.12 -4.25 -11.28
CA GLN A 163 11.34 -5.32 -11.90
C GLN A 163 10.91 -6.34 -10.84
N PRO A 164 9.88 -7.18 -11.12
CA PRO A 164 9.60 -8.34 -10.30
C PRO A 164 10.84 -9.23 -10.20
N GLY A 165 11.13 -9.69 -8.99
CA GLY A 165 12.16 -10.68 -8.75
C GLY A 165 11.67 -12.11 -9.02
N PRO A 166 12.47 -13.13 -8.64
CA PRO A 166 12.15 -14.54 -8.91
C PRO A 166 11.00 -15.09 -8.06
N SER A 167 10.57 -14.39 -7.02
CA SER A 167 9.43 -14.77 -6.19
C SER A 167 8.52 -13.58 -5.88
N THR A 168 7.35 -13.83 -5.31
CA THR A 168 6.29 -12.81 -5.07
C THR A 168 6.69 -11.68 -4.13
N GLN A 169 7.68 -11.89 -3.27
CA GLN A 169 8.17 -10.91 -2.29
C GLN A 169 9.60 -10.45 -2.61
N THR A 170 9.96 -10.39 -3.87
CA THR A 170 11.30 -9.97 -4.28
C THR A 170 11.24 -8.93 -5.38
N LEU A 171 12.17 -7.98 -5.32
CA LEU A 171 12.39 -6.97 -6.35
C LEU A 171 13.78 -7.12 -6.93
N ARG A 172 13.88 -7.09 -8.26
CA ARG A 172 15.14 -6.99 -8.97
C ARG A 172 15.42 -5.52 -9.26
N LEU A 173 16.59 -5.05 -8.88
CA LEU A 173 17.08 -3.71 -9.16
C LEU A 173 18.24 -3.79 -10.16
N ASN A 174 18.12 -3.06 -11.25
CA ASN A 174 19.12 -2.98 -12.30
C ASN A 174 19.66 -1.55 -12.37
N PHE A 175 20.85 -1.32 -11.85
CA PHE A 175 21.54 -0.04 -11.91
C PHE A 175 22.51 0.00 -13.09
N THR A 176 22.53 1.13 -13.80
CA THR A 176 23.50 1.38 -14.87
C THR A 176 24.07 2.79 -14.78
N THR A 177 25.33 2.95 -15.17
CA THR A 177 25.98 4.25 -15.29
C THR A 177 26.88 4.28 -16.53
N PRO A 178 26.80 5.35 -17.35
CA PRO A 178 27.64 5.47 -18.54
C PRO A 178 29.12 5.66 -18.24
N GLN A 179 29.46 6.10 -17.02
CA GLN A 179 30.85 6.38 -16.60
C GLN A 179 31.65 5.13 -16.22
N LYS A 180 31.08 3.95 -16.34
CA LYS A 180 31.71 2.68 -15.93
C LYS A 180 32.13 2.66 -14.45
N ASP A 181 31.38 3.36 -13.60
CA ASP A 181 31.62 3.42 -12.17
C ASP A 181 31.48 2.04 -11.51
N LYS A 182 32.24 1.79 -10.44
CA LYS A 182 32.00 0.66 -9.55
C LYS A 182 30.76 0.96 -8.70
N LEU A 183 29.71 0.16 -8.86
CA LEU A 183 28.48 0.27 -8.09
C LEU A 183 28.44 -0.80 -7.00
N GLU A 184 28.06 -0.40 -5.79
CA GLU A 184 27.91 -1.27 -4.62
C GLU A 184 26.59 -0.94 -3.93
N PHE A 185 25.92 -1.95 -3.39
CA PHE A 185 24.64 -1.77 -2.69
C PHE A 185 24.74 -2.35 -1.29
N ASP A 186 24.46 -1.51 -0.30
CA ASP A 186 24.55 -1.83 1.11
C ASP A 186 23.19 -1.61 1.79
N SER A 187 22.61 -2.71 2.27
CA SER A 187 21.32 -2.68 2.96
C SER A 187 21.33 -3.71 4.09
N PRO A 188 21.84 -3.36 5.28
CA PRO A 188 22.12 -4.29 6.37
C PRO A 188 20.90 -5.02 6.90
N ASN A 189 19.71 -4.44 6.75
CA ASN A 189 18.45 -5.05 7.23
C ASN A 189 17.68 -5.74 6.12
N THR A 190 18.35 -6.15 5.03
CA THR A 190 17.71 -6.77 3.88
C THR A 190 18.64 -7.79 3.27
N GLN A 191 18.12 -8.94 2.86
CA GLN A 191 18.91 -9.89 2.08
C GLN A 191 19.07 -9.38 0.66
N VAL A 192 20.32 -9.14 0.27
CA VAL A 192 20.68 -8.70 -1.08
C VAL A 192 21.49 -9.80 -1.76
N GLU A 193 21.00 -10.24 -2.90
CA GLU A 193 21.69 -11.18 -3.78
C GLU A 193 22.21 -10.44 -5.02
N ILE A 194 23.51 -10.37 -5.18
CA ILE A 194 24.12 -9.77 -6.37
C ILE A 194 24.08 -10.78 -7.51
N LEU A 195 23.33 -10.45 -8.56
CA LEU A 195 23.22 -11.29 -9.76
C LEU A 195 24.36 -11.01 -10.75
N LYS A 196 24.72 -9.74 -10.89
CA LYS A 196 25.77 -9.29 -11.80
C LYS A 196 26.37 -7.99 -11.30
N SER A 197 27.69 -7.91 -11.30
CA SER A 197 28.43 -6.68 -11.02
C SER A 197 29.57 -6.54 -12.00
N SER A 198 29.65 -5.39 -12.66
CA SER A 198 30.75 -5.03 -13.58
C SER A 198 30.82 -3.48 -13.66
N PRO A 199 31.90 -2.90 -14.19
CA PRO A 199 31.99 -1.46 -14.33
C PRO A 199 30.78 -0.87 -15.09
N GLY A 200 30.08 0.04 -14.45
CA GLY A 200 28.86 0.66 -14.97
C GLY A 200 27.57 -0.16 -14.83
N LEU A 201 27.61 -1.32 -14.18
CA LEU A 201 26.45 -2.19 -14.07
C LEU A 201 26.38 -2.90 -12.71
N LEU A 202 25.18 -2.86 -12.10
CA LEU A 202 24.89 -3.64 -10.90
C LEU A 202 23.46 -4.18 -10.97
N HIS A 203 23.31 -5.48 -11.04
CA HIS A 203 22.03 -6.16 -10.97
C HIS A 203 21.94 -6.95 -9.66
N LEU A 204 20.86 -6.74 -8.92
CA LEU A 204 20.64 -7.42 -7.64
C LEU A 204 19.17 -7.77 -7.43
N VAL A 205 18.94 -8.66 -6.49
CA VAL A 205 17.61 -8.98 -5.97
C VAL A 205 17.57 -8.64 -4.49
N ILE A 206 16.53 -7.92 -4.10
CA ILE A 206 16.18 -7.67 -2.71
C ILE A 206 15.20 -8.74 -2.27
N ARG A 207 15.47 -9.37 -1.13
CA ARG A 207 14.63 -10.36 -0.47
C ARG A 207 14.30 -9.90 0.95
N PRO A 208 13.14 -10.26 1.50
CA PRO A 208 12.87 -10.04 2.91
C PRO A 208 13.87 -10.83 3.78
N ASN A 209 14.21 -10.29 4.94
CA ASN A 209 14.97 -11.04 5.94
C ASN A 209 14.18 -12.27 6.44
N ALA A 210 14.87 -13.29 6.89
CA ALA A 210 14.24 -14.52 7.39
C ALA A 210 13.28 -14.29 8.58
N GLY A 211 13.51 -13.21 9.37
CA GLY A 211 12.62 -12.79 10.45
C GLY A 211 11.48 -11.88 10.00
N ASP A 212 11.65 -11.18 8.86
CA ASP A 212 10.64 -10.33 8.24
C ASP A 212 9.84 -11.10 7.18
N ARG A 213 9.97 -12.41 7.15
CA ARG A 213 9.11 -13.27 6.35
C ARG A 213 7.68 -13.07 6.84
N PHE A 214 7.01 -12.13 6.25
CA PHE A 214 5.61 -12.36 5.92
C PHE A 214 5.65 -13.53 4.94
N SER A 215 5.61 -14.73 5.49
CA SER A 215 5.60 -15.91 4.66
C SER A 215 4.33 -15.84 3.83
N SER A 216 4.49 -15.76 2.51
CA SER A 216 3.49 -16.28 1.59
C SER A 216 3.24 -17.77 1.84
N ASP A 217 4.12 -18.39 2.59
CA ASP A 217 4.11 -19.56 3.41
C ASP A 217 3.98 -19.24 4.92
N GLU A 218 3.39 -18.11 5.36
CA GLU A 218 2.49 -18.32 6.44
C GLU A 218 1.66 -19.49 5.93
N LYS A 219 2.06 -20.66 6.34
CA LYS A 219 1.24 -21.87 6.33
C LYS A 219 -0.11 -21.31 6.65
N LYS A 220 -0.94 -21.11 5.61
CA LYS A 220 -2.30 -20.65 5.73
C LYS A 220 -2.72 -21.24 7.03
N VAL A 221 -2.85 -20.44 8.11
CA VAL A 221 -3.00 -21.02 9.44
C VAL A 221 -4.23 -21.83 9.22
N VAL A 222 -4.02 -23.14 9.05
CA VAL A 222 -5.10 -24.03 8.70
C VAL A 222 -5.95 -23.97 9.94
N ILE A 223 -6.94 -23.11 9.89
CA ILE A 223 -7.88 -22.90 10.98
C ILE A 223 -8.56 -24.25 11.12
N LYS A 224 -8.00 -25.08 12.00
CA LYS A 224 -8.49 -26.44 12.24
C LYS A 224 -9.89 -26.43 12.85
N LYS A 225 -10.23 -25.33 13.51
CA LYS A 225 -11.52 -25.14 14.17
C LYS A 225 -11.91 -23.67 14.10
N ALA A 226 -13.08 -23.38 13.57
CA ALA A 226 -13.64 -22.03 13.56
C ALA A 226 -13.90 -21.53 14.99
N THR A 227 -13.51 -20.30 15.28
CA THR A 227 -13.82 -19.63 16.55
C THR A 227 -14.21 -18.18 16.33
N ARG A 228 -14.92 -17.59 17.30
CA ARG A 228 -15.32 -16.19 17.28
C ARG A 228 -14.10 -15.25 17.24
N GLU A 229 -13.08 -15.55 18.04
CA GLU A 229 -11.85 -14.74 18.17
C GLU A 229 -11.07 -14.69 16.85
N ILE A 230 -11.02 -15.81 16.13
CA ILE A 230 -10.45 -15.86 14.77
C ILE A 230 -11.30 -15.00 13.83
N GLY A 231 -12.62 -15.07 13.92
CA GLY A 231 -13.53 -14.24 13.11
C GLY A 231 -13.36 -12.75 13.38
N GLU A 232 -13.18 -12.32 14.62
CA GLU A 232 -12.90 -10.95 15.00
C GLU A 232 -11.55 -10.45 14.44
N LYS A 233 -10.53 -11.30 14.49
CA LYS A 233 -9.23 -11.02 13.87
C LYS A 233 -9.36 -10.90 12.34
N LEU A 234 -10.07 -11.82 11.70
CA LEU A 234 -10.32 -11.79 10.25
C LEU A 234 -11.12 -10.54 9.85
N TYR A 235 -12.15 -10.14 10.61
CA TYR A 235 -12.89 -8.90 10.38
C TYR A 235 -11.97 -7.68 10.29
N THR A 236 -10.96 -7.63 11.13
CA THR A 236 -9.97 -6.54 11.12
C THR A 236 -8.95 -6.71 9.99
N THR A 237 -8.35 -7.90 9.86
CA THR A 237 -7.24 -8.15 8.92
C THR A 237 -7.68 -8.17 7.46
N LEU A 238 -8.92 -8.60 7.17
CA LEU A 238 -9.51 -8.54 5.83
C LEU A 238 -10.10 -7.16 5.48
N GLY A 239 -10.02 -6.19 6.41
CA GLY A 239 -10.48 -4.82 6.18
C GLY A 239 -12.00 -4.63 6.24
N CYS A 240 -12.77 -5.59 6.75
CA CYS A 240 -14.23 -5.49 6.87
C CYS A 240 -14.65 -4.28 7.74
N ILE A 241 -13.82 -3.94 8.74
CA ILE A 241 -14.00 -2.81 9.65
C ILE A 241 -14.11 -1.45 8.92
N ALA A 242 -13.51 -1.33 7.74
CA ALA A 242 -13.54 -0.09 6.98
C ALA A 242 -14.94 0.29 6.49
N CYS A 243 -15.78 -0.71 6.25
CA CYS A 243 -17.11 -0.53 5.67
C CYS A 243 -18.26 -0.95 6.59
N HIS A 244 -18.06 -1.91 7.47
CA HIS A 244 -19.10 -2.47 8.33
C HIS A 244 -18.88 -2.03 9.79
N SER A 245 -19.86 -1.38 10.39
CA SER A 245 -19.81 -0.99 11.80
C SER A 245 -20.22 -2.15 12.73
N LEU A 246 -19.75 -2.10 13.97
CA LEU A 246 -20.13 -3.04 15.05
C LEU A 246 -21.00 -2.38 16.12
N ASP A 247 -21.25 -1.09 16.02
CA ASP A 247 -22.00 -0.29 17.00
C ASP A 247 -23.45 0.02 16.55
N GLY A 248 -23.80 -0.33 15.32
CA GLY A 248 -25.08 0.00 14.71
C GLY A 248 -25.07 1.26 13.87
N GLY A 249 -23.96 1.99 13.86
CA GLY A 249 -23.79 3.21 13.06
C GLY A 249 -23.84 2.95 11.56
N LYS A 250 -24.32 3.94 10.80
CA LYS A 250 -24.36 3.86 9.34
C LYS A 250 -22.95 4.06 8.77
N ASN A 251 -22.51 3.15 7.90
CA ASN A 251 -21.23 3.20 7.21
C ASN A 251 -21.42 2.83 5.74
N HIS A 252 -20.35 2.62 4.98
CA HIS A 252 -20.39 2.26 3.56
C HIS A 252 -21.07 0.90 3.28
N GLY A 253 -20.99 -0.02 4.24
CA GLY A 253 -21.70 -1.30 4.26
C GLY A 253 -22.69 -1.35 5.44
N PRO A 254 -23.63 -2.31 5.42
CA PRO A 254 -24.57 -2.53 6.51
C PRO A 254 -23.84 -2.82 7.83
N THR A 255 -24.38 -2.30 8.94
CA THR A 255 -23.88 -2.70 10.26
C THR A 255 -23.97 -4.20 10.45
N LEU A 256 -22.97 -4.79 11.09
CA LEU A 256 -22.99 -6.20 11.49
C LEU A 256 -23.66 -6.41 12.86
N LYS A 257 -23.84 -5.30 13.64
CA LYS A 257 -24.49 -5.39 14.95
C LYS A 257 -25.90 -5.91 14.84
N GLY A 258 -26.15 -7.04 15.48
CA GLY A 258 -27.46 -7.64 15.59
C GLY A 258 -28.12 -7.95 14.23
N CYS A 259 -27.34 -8.13 13.18
CA CYS A 259 -27.91 -8.41 11.86
C CYS A 259 -28.35 -9.86 11.70
N TYR A 260 -27.72 -10.81 12.39
CA TYR A 260 -28.04 -12.23 12.30
C TYR A 260 -29.45 -12.52 12.82
N GLY A 261 -30.18 -13.34 12.09
CA GLY A 261 -31.56 -13.69 12.41
C GLY A 261 -32.60 -12.62 12.07
N LYS A 262 -32.19 -11.45 11.58
CA LYS A 262 -33.13 -10.39 11.16
C LYS A 262 -33.45 -10.45 9.67
N LYS A 263 -34.65 -10.02 9.32
CA LYS A 263 -35.07 -9.85 7.93
C LYS A 263 -34.25 -8.72 7.27
N ARG A 264 -33.79 -8.95 6.05
CA ARG A 264 -33.05 -8.00 5.25
C ARG A 264 -33.66 -7.84 3.87
N GLU A 265 -33.72 -6.60 3.41
CA GLU A 265 -34.28 -6.25 2.10
C GLU A 265 -33.16 -5.93 1.11
N PHE A 266 -33.39 -6.24 -0.16
CA PHE A 266 -32.42 -6.11 -1.24
C PHE A 266 -32.98 -5.28 -2.38
N LEU A 267 -32.09 -4.72 -3.23
CA LEU A 267 -32.51 -3.92 -4.38
C LEU A 267 -33.19 -4.75 -5.46
N SER A 268 -32.75 -5.98 -5.69
CA SER A 268 -33.17 -6.82 -6.82
C SER A 268 -33.48 -8.26 -6.44
N ALA A 269 -33.66 -8.56 -5.15
CA ALA A 269 -34.00 -9.90 -4.67
C ALA A 269 -35.06 -9.83 -3.57
N GLN A 270 -35.73 -10.97 -3.36
CA GLN A 270 -36.68 -11.10 -2.26
C GLN A 270 -35.97 -10.98 -0.92
N SER A 271 -36.64 -10.36 0.05
CA SER A 271 -36.15 -10.29 1.42
C SER A 271 -35.93 -11.68 2.01
N LEU A 272 -34.87 -11.83 2.80
CA LEU A 272 -34.56 -13.07 3.51
C LEU A 272 -34.16 -12.79 4.96
N VAL A 273 -34.16 -13.83 5.77
CA VAL A 273 -33.55 -13.76 7.11
C VAL A 273 -32.06 -14.00 6.98
N VAL A 274 -31.27 -13.14 7.62
CA VAL A 274 -29.80 -13.26 7.62
C VAL A 274 -29.39 -14.51 8.38
N ASP A 275 -28.91 -15.50 7.67
CA ASP A 275 -28.41 -16.78 8.18
C ASP A 275 -26.97 -17.05 7.75
N ASP A 276 -26.44 -18.21 8.11
CA ASP A 276 -25.06 -18.61 7.78
C ASP A 276 -24.85 -18.69 6.26
N HIS A 277 -25.84 -19.19 5.53
CA HIS A 277 -25.76 -19.33 4.08
C HIS A 277 -25.69 -17.95 3.40
N TYR A 278 -26.56 -17.03 3.79
CA TYR A 278 -26.56 -15.68 3.25
C TYR A 278 -25.25 -14.94 3.60
N LEU A 279 -24.77 -15.06 4.84
CA LEU A 279 -23.50 -14.41 5.23
C LEU A 279 -22.32 -14.93 4.41
N ARG A 280 -22.25 -16.23 4.19
CA ARG A 280 -21.24 -16.84 3.32
C ARG A 280 -21.36 -16.32 1.89
N GLU A 281 -22.55 -16.36 1.30
CA GLU A 281 -22.80 -15.86 -0.05
C GLU A 281 -22.42 -14.39 -0.19
N SER A 282 -22.80 -13.55 0.79
CA SER A 282 -22.51 -12.11 0.75
C SER A 282 -21.02 -11.77 0.86
N ILE A 283 -20.22 -12.61 1.48
CA ILE A 283 -18.76 -12.46 1.55
C ILE A 283 -18.11 -12.98 0.26
N GLU A 284 -18.56 -14.12 -0.24
CA GLU A 284 -17.98 -14.75 -1.44
C GLU A 284 -18.43 -14.06 -2.73
N LYS A 285 -19.73 -13.69 -2.80
CA LYS A 285 -20.40 -13.13 -3.98
C LYS A 285 -21.21 -11.89 -3.63
N PRO A 286 -20.57 -10.79 -3.19
CA PRO A 286 -21.28 -9.62 -2.65
C PRO A 286 -22.21 -8.93 -3.66
N MET A 287 -21.99 -9.17 -4.96
CA MET A 287 -22.86 -8.65 -6.03
C MET A 287 -24.14 -9.46 -6.23
N ALA A 288 -24.25 -10.66 -5.64
CA ALA A 288 -25.43 -11.51 -5.83
C ALA A 288 -26.70 -10.89 -5.24
N LYS A 289 -26.56 -10.20 -4.09
CA LYS A 289 -27.68 -9.53 -3.40
C LYS A 289 -27.21 -8.23 -2.76
N THR A 290 -27.52 -7.09 -3.37
CA THR A 290 -27.20 -5.79 -2.80
C THR A 290 -28.26 -5.37 -1.80
N VAL A 291 -27.86 -5.09 -0.57
CA VAL A 291 -28.76 -4.63 0.50
C VAL A 291 -29.38 -3.29 0.14
N GLN A 292 -30.69 -3.12 0.37
CA GLN A 292 -31.40 -1.88 0.11
C GLN A 292 -30.76 -0.70 0.88
N GLY A 293 -30.56 0.43 0.20
CA GLY A 293 -29.90 1.63 0.75
C GLY A 293 -28.38 1.61 0.70
N TYR A 294 -27.77 0.60 0.04
CA TYR A 294 -26.33 0.52 -0.19
C TYR A 294 -25.99 0.42 -1.68
N ILE A 295 -24.76 0.80 -2.03
CA ILE A 295 -24.28 0.86 -3.43
C ILE A 295 -23.74 -0.50 -3.83
N ALA A 296 -24.21 -1.03 -4.96
CA ALA A 296 -23.68 -2.26 -5.53
C ALA A 296 -22.20 -2.13 -5.91
N GLY A 297 -21.44 -3.21 -5.74
CA GLY A 297 -20.02 -3.25 -6.15
C GLY A 297 -19.03 -2.61 -5.18
N MET A 298 -19.49 -2.11 -4.04
CA MET A 298 -18.60 -1.52 -3.03
C MET A 298 -17.82 -2.55 -2.22
N MET A 299 -18.40 -3.73 -2.00
CA MET A 299 -17.75 -4.82 -1.28
C MET A 299 -16.98 -5.70 -2.26
N PRO A 300 -15.66 -5.93 -2.05
CA PRO A 300 -14.90 -6.87 -2.86
C PRO A 300 -15.29 -8.33 -2.51
N PRO A 301 -15.21 -9.25 -3.47
CA PRO A 301 -15.41 -10.68 -3.20
C PRO A 301 -14.19 -11.26 -2.47
N TYR A 302 -14.42 -12.13 -1.49
CA TYR A 302 -13.38 -12.85 -0.77
C TYR A 302 -13.44 -14.35 -1.08
N LYS A 303 -12.28 -14.95 -1.36
CA LYS A 303 -12.11 -16.40 -1.44
C LYS A 303 -11.39 -16.88 -0.19
N LEU A 304 -12.15 -17.40 0.75
CA LEU A 304 -11.66 -17.86 2.05
C LEU A 304 -11.77 -19.39 2.13
N GLU A 305 -11.08 -19.99 3.10
CA GLU A 305 -11.31 -21.37 3.46
C GLU A 305 -12.59 -21.52 4.29
N THR A 306 -13.15 -22.72 4.32
CA THR A 306 -14.42 -22.98 5.05
C THR A 306 -14.34 -22.52 6.50
N ALA A 307 -13.25 -22.83 7.21
CA ALA A 307 -13.10 -22.45 8.61
C ALA A 307 -12.91 -20.94 8.83
N GLU A 308 -12.45 -20.19 7.82
CA GLU A 308 -12.38 -18.72 7.85
C GLU A 308 -13.77 -18.10 7.72
N TYR A 309 -14.58 -18.58 6.77
CA TYR A 309 -15.99 -18.18 6.65
C TYR A 309 -16.75 -18.47 7.95
N ASP A 310 -16.61 -19.69 8.46
CA ASP A 310 -17.31 -20.10 9.67
C ASP A 310 -16.89 -19.25 10.87
N SER A 311 -15.60 -18.88 10.97
CA SER A 311 -15.11 -17.98 12.02
C SER A 311 -15.72 -16.59 11.93
N LEU A 312 -15.75 -15.99 10.72
CA LEU A 312 -16.42 -14.70 10.49
C LEU A 312 -17.90 -14.76 10.84
N ILE A 313 -18.59 -15.83 10.45
CA ILE A 313 -20.00 -16.03 10.75
C ILE A 313 -20.22 -16.14 12.25
N LEU A 314 -19.39 -16.91 12.97
CA LEU A 314 -19.44 -17.00 14.43
C LEU A 314 -19.23 -15.63 15.10
N PHE A 315 -18.29 -14.84 14.61
CA PHE A 315 -18.09 -13.48 15.09
C PHE A 315 -19.32 -12.61 14.86
N ILE A 316 -19.87 -12.60 13.64
CA ILE A 316 -21.07 -11.80 13.31
C ILE A 316 -22.26 -12.22 14.16
N LYS A 317 -22.45 -13.51 14.38
CA LYS A 317 -23.53 -14.04 15.26
C LYS A 317 -23.41 -13.57 16.71
N SER A 318 -22.20 -13.28 17.16
CA SER A 318 -21.95 -12.80 18.53
C SER A 318 -22.26 -11.31 18.74
N LEU A 319 -22.42 -10.54 17.66
CA LEU A 319 -22.71 -9.10 17.70
C LEU A 319 -24.21 -8.85 17.93
N ARG A 320 -24.62 -8.65 19.14
CA ARG A 320 -26.02 -8.39 19.52
C ARG A 320 -26.33 -6.91 19.66
#